data_772b71fcddd7729a5346c19e18bd4984
#
_entry.id   772b71fcddd7729a5346c19e18bd4984
#
_cell.length_a   1.000
_cell.length_b   1.000
_cell.length_c   1.000
_cell.angle_alpha   90.00
_cell.angle_beta   90.00
_cell.angle_gamma   90.00
#
_symmetry.space_group_name_H-M   'P 1'
#
loop_
_entity.id
_entity.type
_entity.pdbx_description
1 polymer ?
#
loop_
_entity_poly.entity_id
_entity_poly.type
_entity_poly.pdbx_seq_one_letter_code
_entity_poly.pdbx_strand_id
1 'polypeptide(L)'
;KVENTSDPQVVRALLREELLKLVDPDMDRSVNLAVRDVDGVQVPATILMVGVNGTGKTTTTGKMARIFRAEGHEVLLGAADTFRAAAAEQLETWGSRVGVDVVRSDREGADPASVAFESVEEGIRRGCDVVMVDTAGRLQTKSALMDELGKVKRVMEKHAPVSEVLLVLDATTGQNGLRQAEVFAEVAGVTGIVLSKLDGSAKGGIVVSVQRALGVPVKFVGLGEGPDDLAPFDPQSFVDAIVG
;
A
#
# COMPACT_ATOMS: atom_id res chain seq x y z
N LYS A 1 34.83 0.46 -13.27
CA LYS A 1 34.53 1.02 -14.63
C LYS A 1 34.54 2.55 -14.67
N VAL A 2 34.47 3.23 -13.54
CA VAL A 2 34.45 4.71 -13.44
C VAL A 2 35.88 5.31 -13.27
N GLU A 3 36.85 4.50 -12.96
CA GLU A 3 38.20 4.96 -12.55
C GLU A 3 39.02 5.72 -13.62
N ASN A 4 38.57 5.75 -14.89
CA ASN A 4 39.29 6.37 -15.98
C ASN A 4 38.50 7.35 -16.87
N THR A 5 37.33 7.84 -16.40
CA THR A 5 36.49 8.73 -17.22
C THR A 5 36.34 10.09 -16.55
N SER A 6 36.89 11.13 -17.16
CA SER A 6 36.73 12.53 -16.71
C SER A 6 35.51 13.22 -17.34
N ASP A 7 34.77 12.55 -18.21
CA ASP A 7 33.57 13.12 -18.86
C ASP A 7 32.36 13.02 -17.96
N PRO A 8 31.80 14.15 -17.49
CA PRO A 8 30.62 14.15 -16.61
C PRO A 8 29.37 13.45 -17.19
N GLN A 9 29.22 13.46 -18.51
CA GLN A 9 28.08 12.82 -19.18
C GLN A 9 28.20 11.29 -19.13
N VAL A 10 29.42 10.77 -19.33
CA VAL A 10 29.66 9.32 -19.23
C VAL A 10 29.49 8.84 -17.80
N VAL A 11 30.00 9.63 -16.81
CA VAL A 11 29.79 9.29 -15.39
C VAL A 11 28.34 9.26 -15.01
N ARG A 12 27.52 10.23 -15.45
CA ARG A 12 26.08 10.25 -15.22
C ARG A 12 25.36 9.05 -15.86
N ALA A 13 25.71 8.71 -17.09
CA ALA A 13 25.13 7.57 -17.79
C ALA A 13 25.41 6.24 -17.06
N LEU A 14 26.66 6.05 -16.60
CA LEU A 14 27.02 4.87 -15.81
C LEU A 14 26.31 4.82 -14.47
N LEU A 15 26.23 5.96 -13.77
CA LEU A 15 25.48 6.05 -12.50
C LEU A 15 24.00 5.72 -12.69
N ARG A 16 23.40 6.27 -13.75
CA ARG A 16 22.01 5.97 -14.11
C ARG A 16 21.77 4.47 -14.34
N GLU A 17 22.65 3.83 -15.11
CA GLU A 17 22.58 2.40 -15.39
C GLU A 17 22.67 1.55 -14.11
N GLU A 18 23.62 1.86 -13.24
CA GLU A 18 23.81 1.13 -11.97
C GLU A 18 22.64 1.37 -10.99
N LEU A 19 22.10 2.58 -10.91
CA LEU A 19 20.92 2.87 -10.09
C LEU A 19 19.68 2.13 -10.62
N LEU A 20 19.48 2.07 -11.94
CA LEU A 20 18.38 1.30 -12.53
C LEU A 20 18.47 -0.19 -12.17
N LYS A 21 19.66 -0.78 -12.23
CA LYS A 21 19.86 -2.17 -11.79
C LYS A 21 19.50 -2.38 -10.33
N LEU A 22 19.81 -1.40 -9.46
CA LEU A 22 19.51 -1.47 -8.03
C LEU A 22 18.00 -1.34 -7.73
N VAL A 23 17.29 -0.54 -8.52
CA VAL A 23 15.84 -0.36 -8.39
C VAL A 23 15.07 -1.54 -8.99
N ASP A 24 15.71 -2.32 -9.86
CA ASP A 24 15.13 -3.45 -10.58
C ASP A 24 13.89 -3.04 -11.41
N PRO A 25 14.10 -2.52 -12.63
CA PRO A 25 13.01 -2.05 -13.48
C PRO A 25 12.07 -3.17 -13.96
N ASP A 26 12.49 -4.42 -13.87
CA ASP A 26 11.75 -5.59 -14.35
C ASP A 26 10.78 -6.17 -13.29
N MET A 27 10.83 -5.67 -12.05
CA MET A 27 9.84 -6.05 -11.03
C MET A 27 8.42 -5.70 -11.47
N ASP A 28 7.47 -6.63 -11.30
CA ASP A 28 6.05 -6.36 -11.53
C ASP A 28 5.49 -5.44 -10.43
N ARG A 29 5.19 -4.19 -10.82
CA ARG A 29 4.63 -3.15 -9.96
C ARG A 29 3.12 -2.95 -10.16
N SER A 30 2.51 -3.76 -10.99
CA SER A 30 1.06 -3.72 -11.17
C SER A 30 0.33 -4.12 -9.87
N VAL A 31 -0.87 -3.56 -9.68
CA VAL A 31 -1.77 -4.01 -8.61
C VAL A 31 -2.72 -5.05 -9.21
N ASN A 32 -2.87 -6.18 -8.53
CA ASN A 32 -3.77 -7.22 -8.98
C ASN A 32 -5.22 -6.84 -8.66
N LEU A 33 -5.91 -6.28 -9.64
CA LEU A 33 -7.33 -5.87 -9.57
C LEU A 33 -8.27 -6.87 -10.26
N ALA A 34 -7.81 -8.08 -10.54
CA ALA A 34 -8.64 -9.08 -11.23
C ALA A 34 -9.81 -9.53 -10.35
N VAL A 35 -11.02 -9.31 -10.83
CA VAL A 35 -12.24 -9.96 -10.32
C VAL A 35 -12.13 -11.45 -10.60
N ARG A 36 -12.48 -12.27 -9.64
CA ARG A 36 -12.35 -13.73 -9.73
C ARG A 36 -13.71 -14.41 -9.62
N ASP A 37 -13.82 -15.58 -10.21
CA ASP A 37 -14.93 -16.49 -9.95
C ASP A 37 -14.52 -17.47 -8.83
N VAL A 38 -15.32 -17.50 -7.77
CA VAL A 38 -15.19 -18.46 -6.67
C VAL A 38 -16.51 -19.19 -6.53
N ASP A 39 -16.54 -20.45 -6.89
CA ASP A 39 -17.72 -21.29 -6.84
C ASP A 39 -18.96 -20.70 -7.56
N GLY A 40 -18.75 -20.02 -8.69
CA GLY A 40 -19.81 -19.39 -9.48
C GLY A 40 -20.22 -17.99 -8.99
N VAL A 41 -19.51 -17.44 -8.01
CA VAL A 41 -19.71 -16.08 -7.51
C VAL A 41 -18.55 -15.19 -7.94
N GLN A 42 -18.87 -14.06 -8.58
CA GLN A 42 -17.87 -13.04 -8.89
C GLN A 42 -17.48 -12.32 -7.62
N VAL A 43 -16.19 -12.40 -7.25
CA VAL A 43 -15.64 -11.75 -6.07
C VAL A 43 -14.68 -10.64 -6.45
N PRO A 44 -14.69 -9.50 -5.74
CA PRO A 44 -13.79 -8.39 -6.02
C PRO A 44 -12.33 -8.75 -5.75
N ALA A 45 -11.42 -8.00 -6.37
CA ALA A 45 -10.06 -7.92 -5.87
C ALA A 45 -10.05 -7.32 -4.46
N THR A 46 -9.42 -7.99 -3.51
CA THR A 46 -9.35 -7.50 -2.13
C THR A 46 -7.95 -7.06 -1.80
N ILE A 47 -7.82 -5.86 -1.24
CA ILE A 47 -6.55 -5.24 -0.88
C ILE A 47 -6.54 -4.97 0.63
N LEU A 48 -5.56 -5.54 1.31
CA LEU A 48 -5.32 -5.29 2.73
C LEU A 48 -4.23 -4.22 2.88
N MET A 49 -4.58 -3.08 3.52
CA MET A 49 -3.64 -2.00 3.77
C MET A 49 -3.03 -2.17 5.16
N VAL A 50 -1.72 -2.32 5.24
CA VAL A 50 -0.98 -2.56 6.49
C VAL A 50 0.14 -1.53 6.68
N GLY A 51 0.64 -1.41 7.89
CA GLY A 51 1.72 -0.48 8.24
C GLY A 51 1.51 0.18 9.60
N VAL A 52 2.53 0.84 10.10
CA VAL A 52 2.53 1.49 11.42
C VAL A 52 1.59 2.70 11.44
N ASN A 53 1.11 3.07 12.63
CA ASN A 53 0.37 4.33 12.80
C ASN A 53 1.22 5.53 12.39
N GLY A 54 0.61 6.51 11.73
CA GLY A 54 1.29 7.73 11.28
C GLY A 54 2.03 7.62 9.94
N THR A 55 2.07 6.45 9.31
CA THR A 55 2.67 6.29 7.97
C THR A 55 1.78 6.77 6.83
N GLY A 56 0.54 7.15 7.10
CA GLY A 56 -0.40 7.63 6.09
C GLY A 56 -1.23 6.54 5.42
N LYS A 57 -1.49 5.40 6.09
CA LYS A 57 -2.32 4.30 5.55
C LYS A 57 -3.70 4.78 5.09
N THR A 58 -4.46 5.41 5.98
CA THR A 58 -5.81 5.89 5.71
C THR A 58 -5.84 6.87 4.54
N THR A 59 -4.92 7.84 4.54
CA THR A 59 -4.75 8.80 3.43
C THR A 59 -4.39 8.09 2.13
N THR A 60 -3.46 7.15 2.17
CA THR A 60 -3.05 6.35 1.01
C THR A 60 -4.22 5.52 0.47
N THR A 61 -5.01 4.89 1.34
CA THR A 61 -6.20 4.14 0.97
C THR A 61 -7.18 5.04 0.19
N GLY A 62 -7.45 6.24 0.69
CA GLY A 62 -8.32 7.20 0.02
C GLY A 62 -7.78 7.67 -1.35
N LYS A 63 -6.48 7.94 -1.44
CA LYS A 63 -5.83 8.33 -2.72
C LYS A 63 -5.84 7.19 -3.74
N MET A 64 -5.58 5.96 -3.31
CA MET A 64 -5.67 4.77 -4.18
C MET A 64 -7.09 4.54 -4.67
N ALA A 65 -8.09 4.69 -3.80
CA ALA A 65 -9.50 4.60 -4.19
C ALA A 65 -9.85 5.61 -5.30
N ARG A 66 -9.31 6.84 -5.22
CA ARG A 66 -9.46 7.84 -6.27
C ARG A 66 -8.85 7.39 -7.60
N ILE A 67 -7.64 6.80 -7.58
CA ILE A 67 -6.98 6.27 -8.78
C ILE A 67 -7.85 5.19 -9.42
N PHE A 68 -8.27 4.19 -8.65
CA PHE A 68 -9.06 3.07 -9.18
C PHE A 68 -10.45 3.51 -9.68
N ARG A 69 -11.07 4.49 -9.01
CA ARG A 69 -12.31 5.10 -9.52
C ARG A 69 -12.10 5.82 -10.86
N ALA A 70 -11.00 6.55 -10.99
CA ALA A 70 -10.65 7.23 -12.25
C ALA A 70 -10.35 6.25 -13.39
N GLU A 71 -9.87 5.06 -13.07
CA GLU A 71 -9.67 3.94 -14.01
C GLU A 71 -10.97 3.19 -14.36
N GLY A 72 -12.10 3.57 -13.75
CA GLY A 72 -13.42 3.00 -14.03
C GLY A 72 -13.82 1.83 -13.15
N HIS A 73 -13.10 1.54 -12.06
CA HIS A 73 -13.44 0.47 -11.13
C HIS A 73 -14.52 0.91 -10.11
N GLU A 74 -15.42 0.00 -9.79
CA GLU A 74 -16.31 0.14 -8.63
C GLU A 74 -15.56 -0.28 -7.36
N VAL A 75 -15.34 0.69 -6.46
CA VAL A 75 -14.52 0.56 -5.26
C VAL A 75 -15.35 0.67 -3.99
N LEU A 76 -15.05 -0.17 -3.00
CA LEU A 76 -15.59 -0.09 -1.64
C LEU A 76 -14.46 -0.06 -0.63
N LEU A 77 -14.57 0.75 0.42
CA LEU A 77 -13.59 0.83 1.50
C LEU A 77 -14.12 0.17 2.77
N GLY A 78 -13.21 -0.43 3.55
CA GLY A 78 -13.50 -1.00 4.87
C GLY A 78 -12.64 -0.31 5.94
N ALA A 79 -13.29 0.25 6.97
CA ALA A 79 -12.62 0.91 8.10
C ALA A 79 -12.36 -0.10 9.23
N ALA A 80 -11.32 -0.91 9.08
CA ALA A 80 -10.95 -1.92 10.08
C ALA A 80 -9.96 -1.42 11.15
N ASP A 81 -9.58 -0.15 11.16
CA ASP A 81 -8.96 0.50 12.33
C ASP A 81 -10.05 0.92 13.34
N THR A 82 -10.59 -0.06 14.03
CA THR A 82 -11.73 0.11 14.95
C THR A 82 -11.35 0.68 16.31
N PHE A 83 -10.05 0.79 16.57
CA PHE A 83 -9.52 1.32 17.85
C PHE A 83 -9.38 2.84 17.86
N ARG A 84 -9.40 3.46 16.68
CA ARG A 84 -9.29 4.90 16.53
C ARG A 84 -10.51 5.43 15.77
N ALA A 85 -11.46 6.00 16.50
CA ALA A 85 -12.65 6.60 15.89
C ALA A 85 -12.29 7.61 14.79
N ALA A 86 -11.28 8.43 15.02
CA ALA A 86 -10.79 9.41 14.05
C ALA A 86 -10.26 8.77 12.74
N ALA A 87 -9.78 7.52 12.76
CA ALA A 87 -9.34 6.84 11.55
C ALA A 87 -10.51 6.45 10.65
N ALA A 88 -11.60 5.94 11.23
CA ALA A 88 -12.82 5.64 10.48
C ALA A 88 -13.44 6.91 9.89
N GLU A 89 -13.55 7.99 10.66
CA GLU A 89 -14.04 9.29 10.19
C GLU A 89 -13.16 9.88 9.09
N GLN A 90 -11.84 9.73 9.20
CA GLN A 90 -10.90 10.15 8.16
C GLN A 90 -11.11 9.37 6.87
N LEU A 91 -11.32 8.04 6.96
CA LEU A 91 -11.58 7.21 5.79
C LEU A 91 -12.91 7.57 5.13
N GLU A 92 -13.96 7.86 5.91
CA GLU A 92 -15.25 8.35 5.39
C GLU A 92 -15.12 9.71 4.69
N THR A 93 -14.30 10.60 5.26
CA THR A 93 -13.99 11.88 4.63
C THR A 93 -13.34 11.68 3.26
N TRP A 94 -12.38 10.75 3.16
CA TRP A 94 -11.78 10.38 1.89
C TRP A 94 -12.80 9.76 0.94
N GLY A 95 -13.58 8.78 1.42
CA GLY A 95 -14.63 8.14 0.63
C GLY A 95 -15.60 9.17 0.03
N SER A 96 -16.08 10.10 0.84
CA SER A 96 -16.99 11.16 0.39
C SER A 96 -16.35 12.06 -0.68
N ARG A 97 -15.06 12.39 -0.55
CA ARG A 97 -14.34 13.23 -1.53
C ARG A 97 -14.18 12.55 -2.89
N VAL A 98 -14.05 11.24 -2.91
CA VAL A 98 -13.76 10.48 -4.14
C VAL A 98 -14.98 9.70 -4.66
N GLY A 99 -16.14 9.84 -3.99
CA GLY A 99 -17.38 9.16 -4.36
C GLY A 99 -17.33 7.65 -4.13
N VAL A 100 -16.73 7.22 -3.03
CA VAL A 100 -16.59 5.80 -2.63
C VAL A 100 -17.19 5.59 -1.26
N ASP A 101 -18.03 4.58 -1.11
CA ASP A 101 -18.64 4.22 0.17
C ASP A 101 -17.65 3.52 1.09
N VAL A 102 -17.90 3.63 2.40
CA VAL A 102 -17.09 3.06 3.46
C VAL A 102 -17.95 2.17 4.36
N VAL A 103 -17.55 0.91 4.52
CA VAL A 103 -18.08 0.01 5.52
C VAL A 103 -17.35 0.24 6.84
N ARG A 104 -18.10 0.52 7.90
CA ARG A 104 -17.58 0.70 9.26
C ARG A 104 -18.50 0.09 10.30
N SER A 105 -17.98 -0.14 11.49
CA SER A 105 -18.80 -0.49 12.65
C SER A 105 -19.25 0.76 13.40
N ASP A 106 -20.49 0.78 13.87
CA ASP A 106 -20.99 1.81 14.78
C ASP A 106 -20.50 1.62 16.23
N ARG A 107 -19.87 0.47 16.51
CA ARG A 107 -19.34 0.14 17.84
C ARG A 107 -17.85 0.46 17.90
N GLU A 108 -17.47 1.37 18.79
CA GLU A 108 -16.05 1.60 19.10
C GLU A 108 -15.42 0.32 19.65
N GLY A 109 -14.21 -0.01 19.17
CA GLY A 109 -13.51 -1.23 19.53
C GLY A 109 -14.11 -2.52 19.00
N ALA A 110 -14.96 -2.45 17.97
CA ALA A 110 -15.43 -3.65 17.27
C ALA A 110 -14.25 -4.52 16.77
N ASP A 111 -14.52 -5.81 16.55
CA ASP A 111 -13.50 -6.70 16.00
C ASP A 111 -13.12 -6.28 14.58
N PRO A 112 -11.86 -5.91 14.32
CA PRO A 112 -11.39 -5.53 12.97
C PRO A 112 -11.71 -6.58 11.90
N ALA A 113 -11.64 -7.86 12.27
CA ALA A 113 -11.94 -8.96 11.37
C ALA A 113 -13.43 -8.99 10.96
N SER A 114 -14.35 -8.59 11.83
CA SER A 114 -15.75 -8.48 11.48
C SER A 114 -16.00 -7.39 10.44
N VAL A 115 -15.37 -6.21 10.61
CA VAL A 115 -15.48 -5.11 9.65
C VAL A 115 -14.89 -5.50 8.29
N ALA A 116 -13.74 -6.17 8.30
CA ALA A 116 -13.12 -6.67 7.07
C ALA A 116 -14.01 -7.70 6.35
N PHE A 117 -14.62 -8.63 7.10
CA PHE A 117 -15.57 -9.61 6.58
C PHE A 117 -16.78 -8.93 5.93
N GLU A 118 -17.44 -8.02 6.66
CA GLU A 118 -18.59 -7.27 6.17
C GLU A 118 -18.25 -6.43 4.94
N SER A 119 -17.03 -5.88 4.87
CA SER A 119 -16.57 -5.12 3.70
C SER A 119 -16.48 -5.98 2.44
N VAL A 120 -15.96 -7.20 2.56
CA VAL A 120 -15.86 -8.14 1.43
C VAL A 120 -17.25 -8.63 1.02
N GLU A 121 -18.09 -9.01 1.99
CA GLU A 121 -19.46 -9.45 1.75
C GLU A 121 -20.29 -8.37 1.04
N GLU A 122 -20.20 -7.13 1.51
CA GLU A 122 -20.88 -5.99 0.90
C GLU A 122 -20.33 -5.68 -0.50
N GLY A 123 -19.03 -5.80 -0.71
CA GLY A 123 -18.41 -5.67 -2.02
C GLY A 123 -18.94 -6.69 -3.03
N ILE A 124 -19.08 -7.95 -2.62
CA ILE A 124 -19.66 -9.02 -3.44
C ILE A 124 -21.12 -8.68 -3.75
N ARG A 125 -21.90 -8.33 -2.72
CA ARG A 125 -23.33 -8.00 -2.86
C ARG A 125 -23.59 -6.85 -3.84
N ARG A 126 -22.69 -5.85 -3.86
CA ARG A 126 -22.79 -4.68 -4.75
C ARG A 126 -22.18 -4.91 -6.13
N GLY A 127 -21.46 -6.00 -6.33
CA GLY A 127 -20.72 -6.23 -7.57
C GLY A 127 -19.54 -5.27 -7.75
N CYS A 128 -18.87 -4.90 -6.65
CA CYS A 128 -17.67 -4.08 -6.70
C CYS A 128 -16.52 -4.82 -7.39
N ASP A 129 -15.63 -4.06 -8.05
CA ASP A 129 -14.40 -4.60 -8.64
C ASP A 129 -13.30 -4.72 -7.59
N VAL A 130 -13.26 -3.77 -6.64
CA VAL A 130 -12.18 -3.65 -5.65
C VAL A 130 -12.75 -3.36 -4.26
N VAL A 131 -12.27 -4.09 -3.25
CA VAL A 131 -12.50 -3.80 -1.84
C VAL A 131 -11.17 -3.56 -1.16
N MET A 132 -10.99 -2.38 -0.56
CA MET A 132 -9.78 -2.02 0.18
C MET A 132 -10.08 -1.93 1.67
N VAL A 133 -9.31 -2.63 2.49
CA VAL A 133 -9.48 -2.66 3.94
C VAL A 133 -8.33 -1.95 4.62
N ASP A 134 -8.61 -0.83 5.28
CA ASP A 134 -7.66 -0.06 6.09
C ASP A 134 -7.60 -0.62 7.51
N THR A 135 -6.41 -1.01 7.98
CA THR A 135 -6.20 -1.67 9.26
C THR A 135 -5.52 -0.78 10.29
N ALA A 136 -5.62 -1.14 11.56
CA ALA A 136 -4.84 -0.53 12.63
C ALA A 136 -3.34 -0.77 12.44
N GLY A 137 -2.53 0.20 12.86
CA GLY A 137 -1.07 0.14 12.77
C GLY A 137 -0.39 0.14 14.15
N ARG A 138 -0.99 -0.51 15.14
CA ARG A 138 -0.43 -0.57 16.49
C ARG A 138 0.70 -1.59 16.57
N LEU A 139 1.88 -1.13 17.01
CA LEU A 139 3.02 -1.97 17.34
C LEU A 139 3.05 -2.23 18.86
N GLN A 140 2.08 -2.93 19.39
CA GLN A 140 2.11 -3.32 20.80
C GLN A 140 3.12 -4.43 21.04
N THR A 141 2.92 -5.56 20.36
CA THR A 141 3.87 -6.65 20.25
C THR A 141 3.77 -7.27 18.86
N LYS A 142 4.85 -7.87 18.37
CA LYS A 142 4.85 -8.58 17.09
C LYS A 142 3.77 -9.67 17.07
N SER A 143 3.64 -10.44 18.15
CA SER A 143 2.65 -11.52 18.25
C SER A 143 1.21 -11.01 18.19
N ALA A 144 0.87 -9.93 18.92
CA ALA A 144 -0.49 -9.39 18.89
C ALA A 144 -0.86 -8.82 17.50
N LEU A 145 0.09 -8.15 16.83
CA LEU A 145 -0.09 -7.69 15.47
C LEU A 145 -0.28 -8.86 14.48
N MET A 146 0.52 -9.93 14.63
CA MET A 146 0.39 -11.14 13.83
C MET A 146 -0.99 -11.77 13.99
N ASP A 147 -1.45 -11.93 15.22
CA ASP A 147 -2.74 -12.53 15.52
C ASP A 147 -3.89 -11.71 14.91
N GLU A 148 -3.84 -10.39 15.05
CA GLU A 148 -4.86 -9.49 14.51
C GLU A 148 -4.88 -9.49 12.98
N LEU A 149 -3.75 -9.20 12.32
CA LEU A 149 -3.68 -9.16 10.86
C LEU A 149 -3.90 -10.53 10.23
N GLY A 150 -3.35 -11.57 10.84
CA GLY A 150 -3.59 -12.95 10.42
C GLY A 150 -5.07 -13.34 10.53
N LYS A 151 -5.78 -12.90 11.57
CA LYS A 151 -7.21 -13.09 11.73
C LYS A 151 -8.00 -12.34 10.65
N VAL A 152 -7.70 -11.05 10.44
CA VAL A 152 -8.34 -10.22 9.40
C VAL A 152 -8.19 -10.88 8.04
N LYS A 153 -6.98 -11.25 7.64
CA LYS A 153 -6.72 -11.90 6.35
C LYS A 153 -7.48 -13.20 6.20
N ARG A 154 -7.40 -14.11 7.18
CA ARG A 154 -8.14 -15.39 7.13
C ARG A 154 -9.65 -15.23 7.01
N VAL A 155 -10.20 -14.18 7.62
CA VAL A 155 -11.64 -13.91 7.57
C VAL A 155 -12.06 -13.37 6.22
N MET A 156 -11.27 -12.47 5.63
CA MET A 156 -11.48 -12.00 4.26
C MET A 156 -11.43 -13.16 3.27
N GLU A 157 -10.46 -14.06 3.41
CA GLU A 157 -10.24 -15.21 2.52
C GLU A 157 -11.34 -16.26 2.57
N LYS A 158 -12.29 -16.18 3.52
CA LYS A 158 -13.49 -17.03 3.50
C LYS A 158 -14.45 -16.69 2.36
N HIS A 159 -14.44 -15.45 1.87
CA HIS A 159 -15.31 -14.98 0.81
C HIS A 159 -14.56 -14.69 -0.49
N ALA A 160 -13.37 -14.07 -0.40
CA ALA A 160 -12.57 -13.72 -1.55
C ALA A 160 -11.08 -13.84 -1.21
N PRO A 161 -10.25 -14.44 -2.07
CA PRO A 161 -8.81 -14.48 -1.88
C PRO A 161 -8.25 -13.06 -1.78
N VAL A 162 -7.37 -12.79 -0.80
CA VAL A 162 -6.67 -11.50 -0.71
C VAL A 162 -5.73 -11.36 -1.90
N SER A 163 -6.01 -10.39 -2.74
CA SER A 163 -5.29 -10.15 -4.00
C SER A 163 -3.96 -9.45 -3.76
N GLU A 164 -3.95 -8.50 -2.83
CA GLU A 164 -2.77 -7.71 -2.46
C GLU A 164 -2.75 -7.42 -0.96
N VAL A 165 -1.56 -7.43 -0.40
CA VAL A 165 -1.27 -6.85 0.92
C VAL A 165 -0.26 -5.73 0.70
N LEU A 166 -0.69 -4.49 0.84
CA LEU A 166 0.13 -3.31 0.59
C LEU A 166 0.60 -2.70 1.91
N LEU A 167 1.92 -2.64 2.06
CA LEU A 167 2.56 -2.00 3.20
C LEU A 167 2.78 -0.52 2.92
N VAL A 168 2.17 0.33 3.72
CA VAL A 168 2.43 1.78 3.67
C VAL A 168 3.56 2.11 4.64
N LEU A 169 4.63 2.68 4.09
CA LEU A 169 5.84 3.05 4.81
C LEU A 169 6.15 4.53 4.59
N ASP A 170 6.48 5.22 5.67
CA ASP A 170 6.93 6.61 5.59
C ASP A 170 8.42 6.65 5.18
N ALA A 171 8.69 7.24 4.02
CA ALA A 171 10.05 7.35 3.47
C ALA A 171 11.01 8.14 4.37
N THR A 172 10.50 8.88 5.36
CA THR A 172 11.32 9.68 6.30
C THR A 172 11.85 8.88 7.47
N THR A 173 11.33 7.69 7.74
CA THR A 173 11.61 6.93 8.97
C THR A 173 12.95 6.18 8.97
N GLY A 174 13.65 6.10 7.86
CA GLY A 174 14.99 5.48 7.78
C GLY A 174 15.03 4.03 8.26
N GLN A 175 16.09 3.66 8.98
CA GLN A 175 16.32 2.28 9.43
C GLN A 175 15.25 1.72 10.38
N ASN A 176 14.63 2.58 11.18
CA ASN A 176 13.54 2.15 12.07
C ASN A 176 12.31 1.74 11.27
N GLY A 177 11.98 2.49 10.21
CA GLY A 177 10.90 2.12 9.29
C GLY A 177 11.17 0.81 8.58
N LEU A 178 12.40 0.56 8.18
CA LEU A 178 12.81 -0.68 7.52
C LEU A 178 12.58 -1.90 8.44
N ARG A 179 13.03 -1.83 9.70
CA ARG A 179 12.81 -2.91 10.68
C ARG A 179 11.32 -3.19 10.93
N GLN A 180 10.51 -2.14 11.00
CA GLN A 180 9.06 -2.30 11.12
C GLN A 180 8.46 -2.95 9.87
N ALA A 181 8.92 -2.55 8.70
CA ALA A 181 8.50 -3.13 7.43
C ALA A 181 8.79 -4.63 7.36
N GLU A 182 9.96 -5.09 7.82
CA GLU A 182 10.33 -6.51 7.89
C GLU A 182 9.34 -7.31 8.75
N VAL A 183 8.92 -6.77 9.89
CA VAL A 183 7.92 -7.40 10.76
C VAL A 183 6.57 -7.56 10.04
N PHE A 184 6.10 -6.52 9.37
CA PHE A 184 4.84 -6.59 8.61
C PHE A 184 4.93 -7.57 7.42
N ALA A 185 6.06 -7.59 6.73
CA ALA A 185 6.27 -8.49 5.60
C ALA A 185 6.20 -9.96 6.03
N GLU A 186 6.86 -10.29 7.14
CA GLU A 186 6.86 -11.64 7.70
C GLU A 186 5.45 -12.07 8.14
N VAL A 187 4.69 -11.15 8.75
CA VAL A 187 3.40 -11.42 9.38
C VAL A 187 2.26 -11.49 8.37
N ALA A 188 2.18 -10.53 7.48
CA ALA A 188 1.01 -10.31 6.64
C ALA A 188 1.16 -10.84 5.21
N GLY A 189 2.36 -11.26 4.81
CA GLY A 189 2.63 -11.67 3.43
C GLY A 189 2.49 -10.49 2.46
N VAL A 190 3.24 -9.42 2.71
CA VAL A 190 3.22 -8.19 1.91
C VAL A 190 3.56 -8.50 0.45
N THR A 191 2.77 -7.98 -0.48
CA THR A 191 2.95 -8.15 -1.93
C THR A 191 3.51 -6.92 -2.63
N GLY A 192 3.41 -5.76 -1.99
CA GLY A 192 3.90 -4.49 -2.52
C GLY A 192 4.01 -3.41 -1.46
N ILE A 193 4.77 -2.38 -1.77
CA ILE A 193 5.06 -1.27 -0.88
C ILE A 193 4.51 0.02 -1.47
N VAL A 194 3.93 0.85 -0.60
CA VAL A 194 3.61 2.24 -0.89
C VAL A 194 4.50 3.12 -0.02
N LEU A 195 5.38 3.91 -0.62
CA LEU A 195 6.20 4.88 0.08
C LEU A 195 5.48 6.22 0.16
N SER A 196 5.06 6.60 1.35
CA SER A 196 4.52 7.94 1.58
C SER A 196 5.64 8.95 1.83
N LYS A 197 5.37 10.24 1.60
CA LYS A 197 6.26 11.37 1.89
C LYS A 197 7.62 11.30 1.17
N LEU A 198 7.62 10.85 -0.08
CA LEU A 198 8.82 10.78 -0.92
C LEU A 198 9.14 12.13 -1.62
N ASP A 199 8.49 13.20 -1.26
CA ASP A 199 8.59 14.55 -1.82
C ASP A 199 9.92 15.27 -1.54
N GLY A 200 10.97 14.56 -1.11
CA GLY A 200 12.29 15.12 -0.85
C GLY A 200 13.43 14.33 -1.48
N SER A 201 14.34 15.00 -2.14
CA SER A 201 15.47 14.44 -2.92
C SER A 201 16.45 13.53 -2.14
N ALA A 202 16.49 13.65 -0.81
CA ALA A 202 17.43 12.86 0.04
C ALA A 202 16.95 11.43 0.35
N LYS A 203 15.78 11.02 -0.13
CA LYS A 203 15.09 9.80 0.32
C LYS A 203 15.13 8.64 -0.68
N GLY A 204 15.78 8.82 -1.83
CA GLY A 204 15.83 7.79 -2.88
C GLY A 204 16.40 6.44 -2.44
N GLY A 205 17.34 6.44 -1.50
CA GLY A 205 17.95 5.22 -0.97
C GLY A 205 16.98 4.27 -0.29
N ILE A 206 15.85 4.76 0.25
CA ILE A 206 14.83 3.92 0.92
C ILE A 206 14.16 2.97 -0.06
N VAL A 207 13.95 3.36 -1.31
CA VAL A 207 13.35 2.51 -2.35
C VAL A 207 14.17 1.25 -2.53
N VAL A 208 15.47 1.40 -2.72
CA VAL A 208 16.41 0.28 -2.90
C VAL A 208 16.47 -0.57 -1.62
N SER A 209 16.60 0.07 -0.46
CA SER A 209 16.75 -0.61 0.82
C SER A 209 15.54 -1.47 1.16
N VAL A 210 14.33 -0.93 0.99
CA VAL A 210 13.10 -1.64 1.33
C VAL A 210 12.80 -2.78 0.36
N GLN A 211 13.04 -2.59 -0.95
CA GLN A 211 12.86 -3.66 -1.94
C GLN A 211 13.82 -4.83 -1.68
N ARG A 212 15.08 -4.54 -1.34
CA ARG A 212 16.07 -5.56 -1.00
C ARG A 212 15.73 -6.33 0.26
N ALA A 213 15.31 -5.61 1.31
CA ALA A 213 15.00 -6.23 2.59
C ALA A 213 13.75 -7.10 2.54
N LEU A 214 12.72 -6.67 1.80
CA LEU A 214 11.42 -7.35 1.77
C LEU A 214 11.22 -8.26 0.56
N GLY A 215 12.04 -8.11 -0.49
CA GLY A 215 11.91 -8.87 -1.73
C GLY A 215 10.61 -8.58 -2.52
N VAL A 216 9.99 -7.42 -2.27
CA VAL A 216 8.75 -6.99 -2.93
C VAL A 216 8.89 -5.59 -3.53
N PRO A 217 8.14 -5.27 -4.62
CA PRO A 217 8.29 -4.00 -5.31
C PRO A 217 7.67 -2.84 -4.56
N VAL A 218 8.26 -1.65 -4.69
CA VAL A 218 7.56 -0.39 -4.48
C VAL A 218 6.61 -0.19 -5.66
N LYS A 219 5.31 -0.09 -5.38
CA LYS A 219 4.25 0.05 -6.38
C LYS A 219 3.77 1.48 -6.54
N PHE A 220 3.70 2.24 -5.44
CA PHE A 220 3.28 3.64 -5.42
C PHE A 220 4.18 4.49 -4.55
N VAL A 221 4.20 5.79 -4.86
CA VAL A 221 4.91 6.81 -4.10
C VAL A 221 4.01 8.01 -3.83
N GLY A 222 4.00 8.47 -2.58
CA GLY A 222 3.34 9.70 -2.17
C GLY A 222 4.28 10.89 -2.35
N LEU A 223 3.83 11.86 -3.12
CA LEU A 223 4.62 13.03 -3.54
C LEU A 223 4.12 14.34 -2.90
N GLY A 224 3.15 14.26 -1.98
CA GLY A 224 2.58 15.42 -1.32
C GLY A 224 1.28 15.08 -0.57
N GLU A 225 0.60 16.10 -0.09
CA GLU A 225 -0.60 15.98 0.76
C GLU A 225 -1.93 16.02 -0.03
N GLY A 226 -1.90 16.44 -1.30
CA GLY A 226 -3.08 16.55 -2.15
C GLY A 226 -3.66 15.17 -2.55
N PRO A 227 -4.93 15.13 -2.95
CA PRO A 227 -5.60 13.89 -3.35
C PRO A 227 -4.98 13.24 -4.59
N ASP A 228 -4.30 14.00 -5.42
CA ASP A 228 -3.62 13.56 -6.64
C ASP A 228 -2.11 13.31 -6.42
N ASP A 229 -1.61 13.50 -5.20
CA ASP A 229 -0.19 13.35 -4.87
C ASP A 229 0.18 11.90 -4.50
N LEU A 230 -0.37 10.94 -5.22
CA LEU A 230 0.03 9.53 -5.21
C LEU A 230 0.19 9.07 -6.65
N ALA A 231 1.36 8.55 -6.98
CA ALA A 231 1.65 8.09 -8.33
C ALA A 231 2.17 6.64 -8.33
N PRO A 232 1.90 5.86 -9.39
CA PRO A 232 2.62 4.62 -9.64
C PRO A 232 4.12 4.87 -9.65
N PHE A 233 4.89 3.95 -9.06
CA PHE A 233 6.35 4.08 -9.06
C PHE A 233 6.92 3.74 -10.44
N ASP A 234 7.58 4.70 -11.07
CA ASP A 234 8.30 4.52 -12.33
C ASP A 234 9.81 4.54 -12.10
N PRO A 235 10.53 3.41 -12.31
CA PRO A 235 11.97 3.31 -12.06
C PRO A 235 12.80 4.28 -12.89
N GLN A 236 12.43 4.54 -14.13
CA GLN A 236 13.16 5.42 -15.03
C GLN A 236 13.10 6.87 -14.53
N SER A 237 11.88 7.37 -14.33
CA SER A 237 11.65 8.74 -13.82
C SER A 237 12.27 8.94 -12.45
N PHE A 238 12.24 7.92 -11.59
CA PHE A 238 12.85 7.97 -10.26
C PHE A 238 14.36 8.12 -10.34
N VAL A 239 15.03 7.31 -11.16
CA VAL A 239 16.50 7.39 -11.33
C VAL A 239 16.90 8.69 -12.01
N ASP A 240 16.14 9.14 -13.02
CA ASP A 240 16.38 10.42 -13.71
C ASP A 240 16.30 11.60 -12.73
N ALA A 241 15.36 11.58 -11.79
CA ALA A 241 15.24 12.59 -10.74
C ALA A 241 16.42 12.60 -9.74
N ILE A 242 17.12 11.47 -9.57
CA ILE A 242 18.28 11.37 -8.69
C ILE A 242 19.56 11.83 -9.39
N VAL A 243 19.72 11.48 -10.66
CA VAL A 243 20.95 11.74 -11.42
C VAL A 243 21.00 13.17 -11.95
N GLY A 244 19.87 13.85 -12.10
CA GLY A 244 19.76 15.28 -12.49
C GLY A 244 19.97 15.52 -13.94
#